data_15bc3003135d98b5e903c40084a6f92c
#
_entry.id   15bc3003135d98b5e903c40084a6f92c
#
_cell.length_a   1.000
_cell.length_b   1.000
_cell.length_c   1.000
_cell.angle_alpha   90.00
_cell.angle_beta   90.00
_cell.angle_gamma   90.00
#
_symmetry.space_group_name_H-M   'P 1'
#
loop_
_entity.id
_entity.type
_entity.pdbx_description
1 polymer ?
#
loop_
_entity_poly.entity_id
_entity_poly.type
_entity_poly.pdbx_seq_one_letter_code
_entity_poly.pdbx_strand_id
1 'polypeptide(L)'
;MVAGPRAPSPSPESPETASCCRKPEEPASPDPSEQSQLSPPPASAAPVRPPLRLLWWGGMAASEWLGAGLARVLFYPTLLYTVFRGKIPGRAHRDWYHRIDSTVLLGALPLRSMTLQLVRDENVRAVITMNEEYETRFLCNSSAEWQKFGVEQLRLSTVDMTGIPTLANLQKGVQFALKYQALGQCVYVHCKAGRSRSATMVAAYLIQVHNWSPEEAVRAITKIRPHVHIRSGQFQVLKEFHKITSEAANPETVRQQ
;
A
#
# COMPACT_ATOMS: atom_id res chain seq x y z
N MET A 1 32.37 52.05 37.93
CA MET A 1 30.91 52.24 37.90
C MET A 1 30.32 50.90 37.47
N VAL A 2 29.76 50.21 38.45
CA VAL A 2 29.22 48.83 38.29
C VAL A 2 27.68 48.98 38.26
N ALA A 3 27.04 48.62 37.17
CA ALA A 3 25.59 48.58 37.05
C ALA A 3 25.11 47.14 37.40
N GLY A 4 24.23 47.07 38.42
CA GLY A 4 23.67 45.81 38.93
C GLY A 4 22.51 45.27 38.09
N PRO A 5 22.08 44.04 38.34
CA PRO A 5 21.10 43.32 37.51
C PRO A 5 19.65 43.76 37.83
N ARG A 6 18.87 43.84 36.76
CA ARG A 6 17.44 44.20 36.77
C ARG A 6 16.59 42.94 37.05
N ALA A 7 15.62 43.05 37.94
CA ALA A 7 14.64 42.02 38.31
C ALA A 7 13.62 41.68 37.20
N PRO A 8 13.06 40.45 37.18
CA PRO A 8 12.05 40.05 36.21
C PRO A 8 10.64 40.56 36.57
N SER A 9 9.87 40.91 35.55
CA SER A 9 8.48 41.35 35.64
C SER A 9 7.53 40.14 35.76
N PRO A 10 6.33 40.31 36.37
CA PRO A 10 5.40 39.22 36.65
C PRO A 10 4.56 38.80 35.44
N SER A 11 4.26 37.49 35.41
CA SER A 11 3.35 36.84 34.45
C SER A 11 1.88 37.20 34.71
N PRO A 12 1.03 37.28 33.69
CA PRO A 12 -0.41 37.47 33.88
C PRO A 12 -1.12 36.12 34.17
N GLU A 13 -2.05 36.22 35.08
CA GLU A 13 -2.94 35.17 35.57
C GLU A 13 -3.87 34.63 34.47
N SER A 14 -4.14 33.33 34.53
CA SER A 14 -5.16 32.62 33.73
C SER A 14 -6.55 32.79 34.35
N PRO A 15 -7.61 32.99 33.58
CA PRO A 15 -8.97 32.87 34.10
C PRO A 15 -9.43 31.40 34.10
N GLU A 16 -9.88 30.92 35.26
CA GLU A 16 -10.70 29.75 35.46
C GLU A 16 -11.97 29.81 34.64
N THR A 17 -12.27 28.81 33.86
CA THR A 17 -13.62 28.58 33.33
C THR A 17 -14.17 27.26 33.83
N ALA A 18 -15.28 27.37 34.47
CA ALA A 18 -16.06 26.33 35.12
C ALA A 18 -16.46 25.18 34.23
N SER A 19 -16.27 24.01 34.78
CA SER A 19 -16.82 22.71 34.32
C SER A 19 -18.35 22.76 34.32
N CYS A 20 -18.98 22.45 33.16
CA CYS A 20 -20.39 22.07 33.08
C CYS A 20 -20.49 20.71 32.44
N CYS A 21 -20.50 19.67 33.27
CA CYS A 21 -20.84 18.30 32.88
C CYS A 21 -22.34 18.23 32.52
N ARG A 22 -22.68 18.07 31.23
CA ARG A 22 -23.96 17.55 30.80
C ARG A 22 -23.80 16.09 30.46
N LYS A 23 -24.59 15.26 31.15
CA LYS A 23 -24.79 13.84 30.85
C LYS A 23 -25.54 13.69 29.51
N PRO A 24 -25.25 12.68 28.69
CA PRO A 24 -26.07 12.32 27.54
C PRO A 24 -27.41 11.74 28.02
N GLU A 25 -28.52 12.23 27.48
CA GLU A 25 -29.87 11.67 27.64
C GLU A 25 -29.96 10.35 26.85
N GLU A 26 -30.51 9.36 27.51
CA GLU A 26 -30.87 8.04 27.01
C GLU A 26 -32.11 8.17 26.11
N PRO A 27 -32.18 7.55 24.92
CA PRO A 27 -33.37 7.62 24.08
C PRO A 27 -34.49 6.73 24.66
N ALA A 28 -35.65 7.33 24.76
CA ALA A 28 -36.89 6.72 25.25
C ALA A 28 -37.32 5.53 24.40
N SER A 29 -37.85 4.50 25.10
CA SER A 29 -38.42 3.30 24.52
C SER A 29 -39.72 3.62 23.77
N PRO A 30 -40.02 2.97 22.63
CA PRO A 30 -41.30 3.19 21.94
C PRO A 30 -42.45 2.44 22.64
N ASP A 31 -43.61 3.11 22.64
CA ASP A 31 -44.92 2.74 23.21
C ASP A 31 -45.51 1.47 22.54
N PRO A 32 -46.14 0.54 23.28
CA PRO A 32 -46.60 -0.74 22.76
C PRO A 32 -47.97 -0.72 22.05
N SER A 33 -48.49 0.41 21.61
CA SER A 33 -49.89 0.52 21.16
C SER A 33 -50.11 0.61 19.65
N GLU A 34 -49.11 0.36 18.81
CA GLU A 34 -49.27 0.37 17.33
C GLU A 34 -49.07 -1.02 16.69
N GLN A 35 -49.76 -2.03 17.21
CA GLN A 35 -49.98 -3.33 16.56
C GLN A 35 -51.42 -3.43 16.08
N SER A 36 -51.70 -2.99 14.87
CA SER A 36 -52.82 -3.47 14.07
C SER A 36 -52.75 -2.96 12.64
N GLN A 37 -52.69 -3.89 11.71
CA GLN A 37 -52.92 -3.85 10.28
C GLN A 37 -51.70 -4.16 9.43
N LEU A 38 -51.31 -5.44 9.46
CA LEU A 38 -50.55 -6.06 8.35
C LEU A 38 -51.49 -7.03 7.65
N SER A 39 -51.86 -6.67 6.42
CA SER A 39 -52.57 -7.52 5.49
C SER A 39 -51.72 -8.75 5.09
N PRO A 40 -52.32 -9.94 4.86
CA PRO A 40 -51.57 -11.13 4.49
C PRO A 40 -50.98 -10.98 3.07
N PRO A 41 -49.81 -11.57 2.81
CA PRO A 41 -49.21 -11.56 1.49
C PRO A 41 -49.99 -12.48 0.52
N PRO A 42 -50.02 -12.16 -0.78
CA PRO A 42 -50.67 -12.99 -1.79
C PRO A 42 -49.95 -14.33 -1.98
N ALA A 43 -50.75 -15.35 -2.17
CA ALA A 43 -50.31 -16.73 -2.33
C ALA A 43 -49.48 -16.96 -3.57
N SER A 44 -48.44 -17.76 -3.41
CA SER A 44 -47.87 -18.71 -4.38
C SER A 44 -47.53 -18.19 -5.77
N ALA A 45 -46.32 -17.70 -5.96
CA ALA A 45 -45.63 -17.80 -7.26
C ALA A 45 -44.70 -19.03 -7.22
N ALA A 46 -44.89 -19.95 -8.16
CA ALA A 46 -44.05 -21.13 -8.34
C ALA A 46 -42.55 -20.76 -8.56
N PRO A 47 -41.61 -21.62 -8.14
CA PRO A 47 -40.21 -21.35 -8.33
C PRO A 47 -39.85 -21.33 -9.82
N VAL A 48 -39.51 -20.16 -10.32
CA VAL A 48 -38.93 -19.99 -11.66
C VAL A 48 -37.52 -20.61 -11.58
N ARG A 49 -37.36 -21.76 -12.25
CA ARG A 49 -36.02 -22.36 -12.44
C ARG A 49 -35.14 -21.39 -13.19
N PRO A 50 -33.95 -21.06 -12.72
CA PRO A 50 -33.02 -20.24 -13.49
C PRO A 50 -32.63 -21.01 -14.76
N PRO A 51 -32.49 -20.34 -15.93
CA PRO A 51 -32.00 -20.98 -17.14
C PRO A 51 -30.60 -21.54 -16.86
N LEU A 52 -30.39 -22.79 -17.23
CA LEU A 52 -29.09 -23.44 -17.34
C LEU A 52 -28.17 -22.61 -18.25
N ARG A 53 -27.48 -21.62 -17.72
CA ARG A 53 -26.28 -21.08 -18.36
C ARG A 53 -25.18 -22.11 -18.16
N LEU A 54 -25.09 -23.01 -19.14
CA LEU A 54 -23.97 -23.92 -19.30
C LEU A 54 -22.68 -23.13 -19.30
N LEU A 55 -21.84 -23.37 -18.28
CA LEU A 55 -20.43 -23.72 -18.36
C LEU A 55 -19.65 -23.16 -19.57
N TRP A 56 -19.31 -21.86 -19.47
CA TRP A 56 -18.20 -21.26 -20.22
C TRP A 56 -17.17 -20.63 -19.28
N TRP A 57 -16.91 -21.29 -18.15
CA TRP A 57 -15.94 -20.83 -17.11
C TRP A 57 -14.66 -21.70 -17.09
N GLY A 58 -14.41 -22.50 -18.11
CA GLY A 58 -13.39 -23.54 -18.08
C GLY A 58 -12.03 -23.23 -18.70
N GLY A 59 -11.88 -22.15 -19.49
CA GLY A 59 -10.69 -22.02 -20.35
C GLY A 59 -9.59 -21.08 -19.82
N MET A 60 -9.93 -19.99 -19.13
CA MET A 60 -8.92 -19.04 -18.65
C MET A 60 -8.43 -19.31 -17.23
N ALA A 61 -9.24 -19.91 -16.37
CA ALA A 61 -8.91 -20.18 -14.99
C ALA A 61 -7.80 -21.24 -14.78
N ALA A 62 -7.72 -22.26 -15.61
CA ALA A 62 -6.77 -23.36 -15.43
C ALA A 62 -5.31 -22.95 -15.67
N SER A 63 -5.04 -22.15 -16.68
CA SER A 63 -3.67 -21.68 -16.99
C SER A 63 -3.16 -20.67 -15.95
N GLU A 64 -4.02 -19.83 -15.41
CA GLU A 64 -3.67 -18.89 -14.34
C GLU A 64 -3.40 -19.61 -13.03
N TRP A 65 -4.21 -20.62 -12.68
CA TRP A 65 -3.99 -21.45 -11.48
C TRP A 65 -2.71 -22.28 -11.55
N LEU A 66 -2.41 -22.84 -12.72
CA LEU A 66 -1.15 -23.57 -12.96
C LEU A 66 0.06 -22.64 -12.87
N GLY A 67 -0.03 -21.43 -13.45
CA GLY A 67 1.01 -20.42 -13.37
C GLY A 67 1.26 -19.94 -11.94
N ALA A 68 0.20 -19.68 -11.16
CA ALA A 68 0.30 -19.29 -9.77
C ALA A 68 0.85 -20.44 -8.89
N GLY A 69 0.45 -21.68 -9.13
CA GLY A 69 0.97 -22.86 -8.44
C GLY A 69 2.47 -23.06 -8.70
N LEU A 70 2.89 -22.97 -9.95
CA LEU A 70 4.29 -23.08 -10.33
C LEU A 70 5.13 -21.93 -9.75
N ALA A 71 4.61 -20.70 -9.76
CA ALA A 71 5.26 -19.53 -9.16
C ALA A 71 5.52 -19.76 -7.65
N ARG A 72 4.57 -20.37 -6.93
CA ARG A 72 4.71 -20.70 -5.50
C ARG A 72 5.79 -21.75 -5.25
N VAL A 73 5.84 -22.82 -6.06
CA VAL A 73 6.87 -23.88 -5.94
C VAL A 73 8.26 -23.34 -6.24
N LEU A 74 8.40 -22.52 -7.29
CA LEU A 74 9.68 -21.97 -7.72
C LEU A 74 10.13 -20.74 -6.92
N PHE A 75 9.30 -20.24 -5.99
CA PHE A 75 9.61 -19.02 -5.25
C PHE A 75 10.95 -19.12 -4.50
N TYR A 76 11.10 -20.11 -3.62
CA TYR A 76 12.30 -20.24 -2.80
C TYR A 76 13.57 -20.58 -3.60
N PRO A 77 13.56 -21.51 -4.56
CA PRO A 77 14.71 -21.77 -5.42
C PRO A 77 15.18 -20.53 -6.19
N THR A 78 14.25 -19.77 -6.77
CA THR A 78 14.60 -18.56 -7.52
C THR A 78 14.98 -17.38 -6.61
N LEU A 79 14.46 -17.32 -5.39
CA LEU A 79 14.91 -16.36 -4.37
C LEU A 79 16.36 -16.68 -3.95
N LEU A 80 16.65 -17.94 -3.65
CA LEU A 80 18.01 -18.38 -3.30
C LEU A 80 19.00 -18.02 -4.40
N TYR A 81 18.64 -18.29 -5.66
CA TYR A 81 19.44 -17.85 -6.82
C TYR A 81 19.66 -16.31 -6.82
N THR A 82 18.64 -15.53 -6.49
CA THR A 82 18.75 -14.05 -6.44
C THR A 82 19.73 -13.61 -5.34
N VAL A 83 19.66 -14.23 -4.16
CA VAL A 83 20.55 -13.96 -3.02
C VAL A 83 21.99 -14.36 -3.36
N PHE A 84 22.21 -15.55 -3.93
CA PHE A 84 23.52 -16.02 -4.34
C PHE A 84 24.16 -15.13 -5.41
N ARG A 85 23.38 -14.75 -6.42
CA ARG A 85 23.87 -13.89 -7.49
C ARG A 85 24.28 -12.49 -7.00
N GLY A 86 23.66 -11.99 -5.91
CA GLY A 86 24.04 -10.71 -5.27
C GLY A 86 25.37 -10.79 -4.51
N LYS A 87 25.84 -11.99 -4.17
CA LYS A 87 27.10 -12.20 -3.43
C LYS A 87 28.32 -12.49 -4.32
N ILE A 88 28.17 -12.60 -5.64
CA ILE A 88 29.30 -12.90 -6.56
C ILE A 88 30.08 -11.60 -6.80
N PRO A 89 31.37 -11.52 -6.41
CA PRO A 89 32.23 -10.36 -6.68
C PRO A 89 32.41 -10.18 -8.19
N GLY A 90 32.34 -8.94 -8.68
CA GLY A 90 32.67 -8.60 -10.08
C GLY A 90 31.50 -8.47 -11.05
N ARG A 91 30.25 -8.75 -10.65
CA ARG A 91 29.06 -8.31 -11.41
C ARG A 91 28.45 -7.13 -10.68
N ALA A 92 28.24 -6.02 -11.41
CA ALA A 92 27.74 -4.75 -10.91
C ALA A 92 26.83 -4.94 -9.69
N HIS A 93 27.24 -4.39 -8.56
CA HIS A 93 26.53 -4.46 -7.29
C HIS A 93 25.07 -4.09 -7.55
N ARG A 94 24.20 -5.09 -7.63
CA ARG A 94 22.76 -4.87 -7.58
C ARG A 94 22.47 -4.62 -6.14
N ASP A 95 22.47 -3.36 -5.75
CA ASP A 95 22.13 -2.98 -4.40
C ASP A 95 20.78 -3.60 -4.03
N TRP A 96 20.66 -4.08 -2.81
CA TRP A 96 19.45 -4.75 -2.34
C TRP A 96 18.23 -3.84 -2.41
N TYR A 97 18.45 -2.54 -2.19
CA TYR A 97 17.47 -1.47 -2.37
C TYR A 97 18.14 -0.20 -2.92
N HIS A 98 17.31 0.70 -3.43
CA HIS A 98 17.73 2.05 -3.83
C HIS A 98 16.75 3.06 -3.26
N ARG A 99 17.26 4.21 -2.85
CA ARG A 99 16.45 5.35 -2.50
C ARG A 99 15.95 6.00 -3.79
N ILE A 100 14.63 6.14 -3.92
CA ILE A 100 13.98 6.73 -5.09
C ILE A 100 13.85 8.25 -4.92
N ASP A 101 13.38 8.66 -3.73
CA ASP A 101 13.29 10.05 -3.30
C ASP A 101 13.53 10.18 -1.79
N SER A 102 13.16 11.32 -1.20
CA SER A 102 13.29 11.55 0.25
C SER A 102 12.44 10.59 1.10
N THR A 103 11.38 10.03 0.54
CA THR A 103 10.39 9.20 1.26
C THR A 103 10.49 7.72 0.92
N VAL A 104 10.68 7.37 -0.35
CA VAL A 104 10.50 6.00 -0.82
C VAL A 104 11.83 5.31 -1.12
N LEU A 105 11.99 4.12 -0.53
CA LEU A 105 13.02 3.15 -0.89
C LEU A 105 12.38 1.97 -1.64
N LEU A 106 12.94 1.61 -2.78
CA LEU A 106 12.51 0.46 -3.59
C LEU A 106 13.52 -0.68 -3.45
N GLY A 107 13.06 -1.83 -2.97
CA GLY A 107 13.98 -2.93 -2.69
C GLY A 107 13.44 -4.33 -2.92
N ALA A 108 14.35 -5.29 -2.72
CA ALA A 108 14.06 -6.71 -2.58
C ALA A 108 13.52 -7.02 -1.18
N LEU A 109 13.24 -8.30 -0.88
CA LEU A 109 12.75 -8.74 0.42
C LEU A 109 13.60 -8.16 1.57
N PRO A 110 13.01 -7.45 2.54
CA PRO A 110 13.73 -6.92 3.71
C PRO A 110 14.04 -8.08 4.67
N LEU A 111 15.23 -8.63 4.54
CA LEU A 111 15.68 -9.72 5.42
C LEU A 111 15.73 -9.24 6.88
N ARG A 112 15.47 -10.13 7.84
CA ARG A 112 15.51 -9.81 9.29
C ARG A 112 16.82 -9.15 9.72
N SER A 113 17.93 -9.54 9.11
CA SER A 113 19.26 -8.94 9.36
C SER A 113 19.37 -7.47 8.94
N MET A 114 18.51 -6.99 8.05
CA MET A 114 18.53 -5.61 7.55
C MET A 114 17.66 -4.67 8.38
N THR A 115 16.88 -5.19 9.32
CA THR A 115 15.87 -4.40 10.06
C THR A 115 16.46 -3.17 10.74
N LEU A 116 17.56 -3.34 11.46
CA LEU A 116 18.20 -2.22 12.18
C LEU A 116 18.75 -1.17 11.22
N GLN A 117 19.35 -1.58 10.12
CA GLN A 117 19.84 -0.68 9.07
C GLN A 117 18.68 0.15 8.48
N LEU A 118 17.58 -0.50 8.08
CA LEU A 118 16.43 0.18 7.51
C LEU A 118 15.80 1.18 8.50
N VAL A 119 15.69 0.81 9.77
CA VAL A 119 15.04 1.63 10.79
C VAL A 119 15.91 2.79 11.26
N ARG A 120 17.23 2.56 11.46
CA ARG A 120 18.15 3.55 12.04
C ARG A 120 18.79 4.42 10.98
N ASP A 121 19.32 3.80 9.93
CA ASP A 121 20.12 4.52 8.94
C ASP A 121 19.25 5.15 7.85
N GLU A 122 18.16 4.46 7.46
CA GLU A 122 17.26 4.90 6.39
C GLU A 122 15.97 5.56 6.91
N ASN A 123 15.77 5.68 8.22
CA ASN A 123 14.57 6.22 8.86
C ASN A 123 13.26 5.57 8.38
N VAL A 124 13.28 4.27 8.08
CA VAL A 124 12.08 3.52 7.67
C VAL A 124 11.13 3.37 8.84
N ARG A 125 9.89 3.86 8.68
CA ARG A 125 8.80 3.73 9.65
C ARG A 125 7.59 3.02 9.05
N ALA A 126 7.64 2.72 7.75
CA ALA A 126 6.60 1.98 7.07
C ALA A 126 7.17 1.01 6.05
N VAL A 127 6.49 -0.11 5.84
CA VAL A 127 6.84 -1.13 4.84
C VAL A 127 5.62 -1.47 4.01
N ILE A 128 5.72 -1.33 2.69
CA ILE A 128 4.72 -1.84 1.74
C ILE A 128 5.21 -3.16 1.17
N THR A 129 4.50 -4.23 1.49
CA THR A 129 4.82 -5.61 1.10
C THR A 129 3.92 -6.04 -0.05
N MET A 130 4.49 -6.18 -1.26
CA MET A 130 3.76 -6.66 -2.45
C MET A 130 3.70 -8.18 -2.56
N ASN A 131 4.31 -8.89 -1.62
CA ASN A 131 4.39 -10.34 -1.58
C ASN A 131 3.17 -10.99 -0.93
N GLU A 132 2.85 -12.20 -1.34
CA GLU A 132 1.95 -13.08 -0.61
C GLU A 132 2.57 -13.48 0.74
N GLU A 133 1.75 -13.89 1.69
CA GLU A 133 2.20 -14.12 3.07
C GLU A 133 3.26 -15.22 3.17
N TYR A 134 3.08 -16.35 2.46
CA TYR A 134 4.02 -17.46 2.45
C TYR A 134 5.43 -17.06 1.95
N GLU A 135 5.51 -16.04 1.06
CA GLU A 135 6.78 -15.58 0.48
C GLU A 135 7.69 -14.91 1.53
N THR A 136 7.12 -14.33 2.57
CA THR A 136 7.85 -13.55 3.58
C THR A 136 8.04 -14.28 4.91
N ARG A 137 7.29 -15.37 5.14
CA ARG A 137 7.13 -16.05 6.42
C ARG A 137 8.43 -16.38 7.16
N PHE A 138 9.44 -16.86 6.44
CA PHE A 138 10.68 -17.35 7.06
C PHE A 138 11.83 -16.35 7.06
N LEU A 139 11.83 -15.39 6.15
CA LEU A 139 12.99 -14.53 5.89
C LEU A 139 12.80 -13.10 6.35
N CYS A 140 11.56 -12.62 6.40
CA CYS A 140 11.23 -11.25 6.77
C CYS A 140 10.57 -11.19 8.14
N ASN A 141 10.51 -10.00 8.70
CA ASN A 141 9.71 -9.75 9.88
C ASN A 141 8.22 -9.89 9.56
N SER A 142 7.48 -10.47 10.48
CA SER A 142 6.02 -10.40 10.52
C SER A 142 5.56 -8.97 10.87
N SER A 143 4.26 -8.70 10.68
CA SER A 143 3.71 -7.39 11.06
C SER A 143 3.91 -7.07 12.54
N ALA A 144 3.74 -8.05 13.43
CA ALA A 144 3.98 -7.89 14.86
C ALA A 144 5.46 -7.64 15.20
N GLU A 145 6.39 -8.26 14.45
CA GLU A 145 7.83 -8.00 14.62
C GLU A 145 8.21 -6.60 14.11
N TRP A 146 7.64 -6.14 12.98
CA TRP A 146 7.83 -4.77 12.51
C TRP A 146 7.33 -3.73 13.51
N GLN A 147 6.18 -3.96 14.13
CA GLN A 147 5.62 -3.07 15.17
C GLN A 147 6.56 -2.90 16.37
N LYS A 148 7.31 -3.94 16.76
CA LYS A 148 8.32 -3.84 17.85
C LYS A 148 9.44 -2.85 17.52
N PHE A 149 9.69 -2.59 16.26
CA PHE A 149 10.65 -1.59 15.77
C PHE A 149 10.01 -0.23 15.43
N GLY A 150 8.72 -0.04 15.75
CA GLY A 150 7.97 1.17 15.42
C GLY A 150 7.71 1.32 13.92
N VAL A 151 7.61 0.21 13.19
CA VAL A 151 7.36 0.17 11.74
C VAL A 151 5.97 -0.40 11.46
N GLU A 152 5.15 0.35 10.74
CA GLU A 152 3.84 -0.11 10.26
C GLU A 152 3.99 -0.88 8.94
N GLN A 153 3.32 -2.01 8.80
CA GLN A 153 3.34 -2.80 7.57
C GLN A 153 1.99 -2.79 6.86
N LEU A 154 1.98 -2.38 5.61
CA LEU A 154 0.86 -2.56 4.69
C LEU A 154 1.16 -3.70 3.70
N ARG A 155 0.34 -4.76 3.72
CA ARG A 155 0.45 -5.87 2.77
C ARG A 155 -0.54 -5.70 1.62
N LEU A 156 -0.04 -5.68 0.39
CA LEU A 156 -0.80 -5.59 -0.86
C LEU A 156 -0.48 -6.81 -1.72
N SER A 157 -0.94 -7.97 -1.28
CA SER A 157 -0.57 -9.27 -1.86
C SER A 157 -0.84 -9.31 -3.37
N THR A 158 0.21 -9.61 -4.12
CA THR A 158 0.20 -9.76 -5.57
C THR A 158 1.01 -11.00 -5.92
N VAL A 159 0.45 -11.90 -6.72
CA VAL A 159 1.10 -13.17 -7.13
C VAL A 159 2.43 -12.89 -7.81
N ASP A 160 3.47 -13.69 -7.52
CA ASP A 160 4.77 -13.56 -8.18
C ASP A 160 4.67 -13.92 -9.67
N MET A 161 5.51 -13.34 -10.49
CA MET A 161 5.67 -13.56 -11.95
C MET A 161 4.45 -13.21 -12.81
N THR A 162 3.22 -13.49 -12.41
CA THR A 162 2.00 -13.28 -13.23
C THR A 162 1.10 -12.17 -12.72
N GLY A 163 1.11 -11.89 -11.41
CA GLY A 163 0.20 -10.95 -10.78
C GLY A 163 0.36 -9.51 -11.22
N ILE A 164 -0.78 -8.84 -11.32
CA ILE A 164 -0.89 -7.41 -11.59
C ILE A 164 -1.50 -6.78 -10.33
N PRO A 165 -0.86 -5.77 -9.71
CA PRO A 165 -1.47 -5.03 -8.61
C PRO A 165 -2.79 -4.42 -9.06
N THR A 166 -3.83 -4.55 -8.25
CA THR A 166 -5.11 -3.92 -8.56
C THR A 166 -5.04 -2.40 -8.37
N LEU A 167 -5.89 -1.66 -9.08
CA LEU A 167 -6.00 -0.22 -8.93
C LEU A 167 -6.24 0.20 -7.47
N ALA A 168 -7.16 -0.50 -6.78
CA ALA A 168 -7.45 -0.26 -5.36
C ALA A 168 -6.22 -0.48 -4.46
N ASN A 169 -5.38 -1.47 -4.75
CA ASN A 169 -4.14 -1.69 -4.02
C ASN A 169 -3.12 -0.58 -4.29
N LEU A 170 -3.01 -0.10 -5.53
CA LEU A 170 -2.14 1.05 -5.85
C LEU A 170 -2.60 2.29 -5.10
N GLN A 171 -3.90 2.60 -5.10
CA GLN A 171 -4.45 3.74 -4.36
C GLN A 171 -4.16 3.63 -2.85
N LYS A 172 -4.42 2.47 -2.24
CA LYS A 172 -4.11 2.23 -0.81
C LYS A 172 -2.62 2.41 -0.51
N GLY A 173 -1.75 1.87 -1.35
CA GLY A 173 -0.31 1.97 -1.17
C GLY A 173 0.20 3.40 -1.31
N VAL A 174 -0.34 4.16 -2.28
CA VAL A 174 -0.01 5.59 -2.46
C VAL A 174 -0.45 6.40 -1.25
N GLN A 175 -1.70 6.26 -0.79
CA GLN A 175 -2.19 6.96 0.40
C GLN A 175 -1.34 6.63 1.65
N PHE A 176 -0.97 5.37 1.79
CA PHE A 176 -0.08 4.95 2.87
C PHE A 176 1.31 5.61 2.77
N ALA A 177 1.90 5.67 1.58
CA ALA A 177 3.20 6.33 1.38
C ALA A 177 3.12 7.84 1.65
N LEU A 178 2.06 8.52 1.19
CA LEU A 178 1.84 9.95 1.42
C LEU A 178 1.66 10.30 2.90
N LYS A 179 1.03 9.42 3.69
CA LYS A 179 0.95 9.56 5.15
C LYS A 179 2.34 9.70 5.77
N TYR A 180 3.29 8.86 5.37
CA TYR A 180 4.66 8.88 5.89
C TYR A 180 5.51 9.99 5.30
N GLN A 181 5.26 10.38 4.06
CA GLN A 181 5.86 11.57 3.44
C GLN A 181 5.55 12.83 4.26
N ALA A 182 4.29 13.02 4.65
CA ALA A 182 3.87 14.16 5.48
C ALA A 182 4.53 14.18 6.87
N LEU A 183 4.96 13.01 7.37
CA LEU A 183 5.68 12.86 8.64
C LEU A 183 7.21 12.98 8.50
N GLY A 184 7.74 13.20 7.30
CA GLY A 184 9.18 13.21 7.04
C GLY A 184 9.85 11.85 7.28
N GLN A 185 9.09 10.75 7.15
CA GLN A 185 9.53 9.39 7.42
C GLN A 185 9.60 8.57 6.14
N CYS A 186 10.44 7.53 6.14
CA CYS A 186 10.66 6.72 4.95
C CYS A 186 9.79 5.46 4.92
N VAL A 187 9.42 5.09 3.68
CA VAL A 187 8.63 3.89 3.36
C VAL A 187 9.49 2.95 2.51
N TYR A 188 9.64 1.71 2.96
CA TYR A 188 10.31 0.66 2.21
C TYR A 188 9.30 -0.14 1.39
N VAL A 189 9.36 -0.02 0.06
CA VAL A 189 8.46 -0.71 -0.86
C VAL A 189 9.18 -1.90 -1.47
N HIS A 190 8.65 -3.11 -1.26
CA HIS A 190 9.34 -4.31 -1.71
C HIS A 190 8.44 -5.37 -2.34
N CYS A 191 9.09 -6.22 -3.11
CA CYS A 191 8.59 -7.52 -3.51
C CYS A 191 9.72 -8.55 -3.35
N LYS A 192 9.74 -9.64 -4.12
CA LYS A 192 10.82 -10.63 -4.06
C LYS A 192 12.19 -10.04 -4.42
N ALA A 193 12.31 -9.38 -5.56
CA ALA A 193 13.57 -8.86 -6.10
C ALA A 193 13.59 -7.34 -6.32
N GLY A 194 12.50 -6.63 -5.98
CA GLY A 194 12.41 -5.19 -6.19
C GLY A 194 12.43 -4.76 -7.65
N ARG A 195 11.77 -5.53 -8.53
CA ARG A 195 11.87 -5.32 -9.98
C ARG A 195 10.56 -5.00 -10.67
N SER A 196 9.48 -5.63 -10.29
CA SER A 196 8.20 -5.59 -11.01
C SER A 196 7.07 -5.12 -10.10
N ARG A 197 6.53 -5.97 -9.25
CA ARG A 197 5.39 -5.66 -8.36
C ARG A 197 5.60 -4.38 -7.54
N SER A 198 6.72 -4.28 -6.83
CA SER A 198 7.06 -3.10 -6.03
C SER A 198 7.42 -1.88 -6.89
N ALA A 199 8.05 -2.08 -8.05
CA ALA A 199 8.34 -0.99 -8.97
C ALA A 199 7.04 -0.38 -9.54
N THR A 200 6.02 -1.19 -9.81
CA THR A 200 4.69 -0.71 -10.21
C THR A 200 4.05 0.14 -9.11
N MET A 201 4.16 -0.28 -7.85
CA MET A 201 3.66 0.49 -6.71
C MET A 201 4.38 1.83 -6.58
N VAL A 202 5.71 1.83 -6.72
CA VAL A 202 6.50 3.06 -6.65
C VAL A 202 6.22 3.99 -7.85
N ALA A 203 5.99 3.43 -9.05
CA ALA A 203 5.57 4.23 -10.19
C ALA A 203 4.23 4.93 -9.96
N ALA A 204 3.25 4.24 -9.37
CA ALA A 204 1.97 4.86 -8.99
C ALA A 204 2.15 6.00 -7.97
N TYR A 205 3.05 5.82 -6.99
CA TYR A 205 3.39 6.88 -6.05
C TYR A 205 4.01 8.10 -6.75
N LEU A 206 4.97 7.91 -7.66
CA LEU A 206 5.60 9.01 -8.39
C LEU A 206 4.61 9.73 -9.32
N ILE A 207 3.69 9.00 -9.97
CA ILE A 207 2.59 9.57 -10.75
C ILE A 207 1.77 10.53 -9.87
N GLN A 208 1.38 10.08 -8.68
CA GLN A 208 0.57 10.89 -7.76
C GLN A 208 1.31 12.14 -7.25
N VAL A 209 2.60 12.01 -6.89
CA VAL A 209 3.37 13.09 -6.24
C VAL A 209 3.82 14.14 -7.26
N HIS A 210 4.24 13.69 -8.46
CA HIS A 210 4.83 14.58 -9.45
C HIS A 210 3.90 14.89 -10.63
N ASN A 211 2.71 14.29 -10.66
CA ASN A 211 1.80 14.34 -11.82
C ASN A 211 2.48 13.90 -13.13
N TRP A 212 3.40 12.93 -13.03
CA TRP A 212 4.11 12.39 -14.18
C TRP A 212 3.26 11.38 -14.93
N SER A 213 3.52 11.26 -16.25
CA SER A 213 3.00 10.14 -17.03
C SER A 213 3.59 8.80 -16.52
N PRO A 214 2.92 7.68 -16.77
CA PRO A 214 3.47 6.36 -16.44
C PRO A 214 4.85 6.11 -17.04
N GLU A 215 5.09 6.59 -18.25
CA GLU A 215 6.36 6.51 -18.97
C GLU A 215 7.49 7.25 -18.25
N GLU A 216 7.21 8.46 -17.77
CA GLU A 216 8.18 9.28 -17.02
C GLU A 216 8.51 8.66 -15.67
N ALA A 217 7.49 8.21 -14.92
CA ALA A 217 7.66 7.55 -13.63
C ALA A 217 8.53 6.29 -13.77
N VAL A 218 8.24 5.43 -14.75
CA VAL A 218 9.03 4.22 -15.02
C VAL A 218 10.46 4.56 -15.45
N ARG A 219 10.64 5.56 -16.29
CA ARG A 219 11.96 6.02 -16.73
C ARG A 219 12.80 6.52 -15.55
N ALA A 220 12.21 7.31 -14.66
CA ALA A 220 12.90 7.82 -13.47
C ALA A 220 13.36 6.66 -12.56
N ILE A 221 12.51 5.68 -12.28
CA ILE A 221 12.87 4.50 -11.50
C ILE A 221 14.00 3.71 -12.18
N THR A 222 13.89 3.51 -13.50
CA THR A 222 14.86 2.70 -14.26
C THR A 222 16.26 3.36 -14.28
N LYS A 223 16.35 4.70 -14.27
CA LYS A 223 17.64 5.40 -14.14
C LYS A 223 18.35 5.07 -12.82
N ILE A 224 17.59 4.96 -11.72
CA ILE A 224 18.13 4.68 -10.38
C ILE A 224 18.37 3.18 -10.19
N ARG A 225 17.45 2.34 -10.71
CA ARG A 225 17.45 0.88 -10.57
C ARG A 225 17.29 0.20 -11.93
N PRO A 226 18.38 0.02 -12.69
CA PRO A 226 18.33 -0.40 -14.12
C PRO A 226 17.70 -1.77 -14.38
N HIS A 227 17.61 -2.63 -13.37
CA HIS A 227 17.02 -3.97 -13.49
C HIS A 227 15.51 -4.02 -13.19
N VAL A 228 14.87 -2.87 -13.05
CA VAL A 228 13.41 -2.76 -13.00
C VAL A 228 12.80 -3.20 -14.34
N HIS A 229 11.75 -3.98 -14.26
CA HIS A 229 11.01 -4.47 -15.41
C HIS A 229 9.52 -4.49 -15.10
N ILE A 230 8.78 -3.52 -15.62
CA ILE A 230 7.33 -3.42 -15.51
C ILE A 230 6.71 -4.05 -16.76
N ARG A 231 5.85 -5.04 -16.57
CA ARG A 231 5.21 -5.79 -17.66
C ARG A 231 4.03 -5.01 -18.25
N SER A 232 3.61 -5.38 -19.47
CA SER A 232 2.53 -4.70 -20.19
C SER A 232 1.23 -4.57 -19.36
N GLY A 233 0.78 -5.62 -18.68
CA GLY A 233 -0.42 -5.56 -17.83
C GLY A 233 -0.27 -4.63 -16.62
N GLN A 234 0.92 -4.60 -16.01
CA GLN A 234 1.22 -3.67 -14.91
C GLN A 234 1.29 -2.23 -15.42
N PHE A 235 1.82 -2.04 -16.63
CA PHE A 235 1.87 -0.73 -17.25
C PHE A 235 0.48 -0.21 -17.62
N GLN A 236 -0.42 -1.10 -18.04
CA GLN A 236 -1.81 -0.75 -18.33
C GLN A 236 -2.54 -0.24 -17.07
N VAL A 237 -2.36 -0.91 -15.93
CA VAL A 237 -2.94 -0.44 -14.65
C VAL A 237 -2.35 0.92 -14.22
N LEU A 238 -1.08 1.20 -14.50
CA LEU A 238 -0.51 2.53 -14.26
C LEU A 238 -1.14 3.62 -15.14
N LYS A 239 -1.48 3.31 -16.40
CA LYS A 239 -2.22 4.24 -17.28
C LYS A 239 -3.61 4.53 -16.74
N GLU A 240 -4.32 3.50 -16.28
CA GLU A 240 -5.62 3.64 -15.64
C GLU A 240 -5.52 4.48 -14.35
N PHE A 241 -4.52 4.21 -13.52
CA PHE A 241 -4.24 4.99 -12.30
C PHE A 241 -3.98 6.46 -12.64
N HIS A 242 -3.13 6.74 -13.62
CA HIS A 242 -2.83 8.11 -14.07
C HIS A 242 -4.07 8.83 -14.57
N LYS A 243 -4.91 8.17 -15.36
CA LYS A 243 -6.17 8.75 -15.86
C LYS A 243 -7.06 9.21 -14.69
N ILE A 244 -7.30 8.35 -13.71
CA ILE A 244 -8.13 8.67 -12.53
C ILE A 244 -7.52 9.81 -11.70
N THR A 245 -6.21 9.81 -11.51
CA THR A 245 -5.55 10.85 -10.72
C THR A 245 -5.55 12.20 -11.42
N SER A 246 -5.38 12.24 -12.75
CA SER A 246 -5.44 13.47 -13.54
C SER A 246 -6.85 14.04 -13.63
N GLU A 247 -7.87 13.19 -13.75
CA GLU A 247 -9.29 13.60 -13.72
C GLU A 247 -9.67 14.18 -12.35
N ALA A 248 -9.19 13.59 -11.27
CA ALA A 248 -9.42 14.10 -9.91
C ALA A 248 -8.71 15.45 -9.65
N ALA A 249 -7.58 15.70 -10.30
CA ALA A 249 -6.84 16.96 -10.18
C ALA A 249 -7.46 18.11 -11.01
N ASN A 250 -8.21 17.77 -12.10
CA ASN A 250 -8.83 18.74 -13.00
C ASN A 250 -10.33 18.45 -13.20
N PRO A 251 -11.19 18.71 -12.20
CA PRO A 251 -12.62 18.37 -12.26
C PRO A 251 -13.42 19.17 -13.31
N GLU A 252 -12.88 20.26 -13.82
CA GLU A 252 -13.55 21.08 -14.84
C GLU A 252 -13.55 20.44 -16.23
N THR A 253 -12.60 19.59 -16.55
CA THR A 253 -12.47 18.93 -17.87
C THR A 253 -13.55 17.85 -18.07
N VAL A 254 -14.07 17.27 -16.99
CA VAL A 254 -15.09 16.18 -17.02
C VAL A 254 -16.50 16.73 -17.33
N ARG A 255 -16.77 18.01 -17.12
CA ARG A 255 -18.11 18.62 -17.37
C ARG A 255 -18.34 19.03 -18.81
N GLN A 256 -17.36 18.90 -19.70
CA GLN A 256 -17.44 19.32 -21.11
C GLN A 256 -17.49 18.14 -22.11
N GLN A 257 -17.59 16.90 -21.64
CA GLN A 257 -17.85 15.70 -22.44
C GLN A 257 -19.22 15.12 -22.11
#